data_26c113f23148a5e7b73f745d21b5f137
#
_entry.id   26c113f23148a5e7b73f745d21b5f137
#
_cell.length_a   1.000
_cell.length_b   1.000
_cell.length_c   1.000
_cell.angle_alpha   90.00
_cell.angle_beta   90.00
_cell.angle_gamma   90.00
#
_symmetry.space_group_name_H-M   'P 1'
#
loop_
_entity.id
_entity.type
_entity.pdbx_description
1 polymer ?
#
loop_
_entity_poly.entity_id
_entity_poly.type
_entity_poly.pdbx_seq_one_letter_code
_entity_poly.pdbx_strand_id
1 'polypeptide(L)'
;MNLHSLLLEREVAGRPVTVGLIGVGKFGTMFLSQARLTKGLHVVAVADLNVERARSQLATAGWPNEQFAAASLDNAMKARATYVTADAEALIQCPGIEVIVEATGIPEAGIVHALKTIEHGKHIVMVNVEADAVAGPLLARKARAAGVVYRLAWGDQPALICEHVDWARAAGFKVIAAGKGTRYEPHYHRSNPDNVWDILDKYLNITDRNSINPKMFNSFVDGTKSGIEMTAVCNATGLVPQTEGLSFPPATRFELAEVCKPKSAGGTLEKDGVTEVTSSVYRDGRDVPHHLALGTYVVIEGETEYARRCFSEYAMLPDRSGRYAALYRPIHMIGLELGISVASAALRKEPTGAPTGFRSDVAATAKRDLKAREILDGEGGFCVWGKQTPAEVSLAQGHLPLGLAQNVKLKRDVREGERLKWSDVEYDPNDTAVRVRREMEAAFARPNV
;
A
#
# COMPACT_ATOMS: atom_id res chain seq x y z
N MET A 1 -13.85 17.29 -8.10
CA MET A 1 -12.39 17.53 -8.08
C MET A 1 -12.01 18.42 -9.27
N ASN A 2 -10.95 19.25 -9.14
CA ASN A 2 -10.51 20.15 -10.21
C ASN A 2 -8.99 20.04 -10.47
N LEU A 3 -8.36 18.90 -10.13
CA LEU A 3 -6.92 18.68 -10.30
C LEU A 3 -6.46 18.86 -11.74
N HIS A 4 -7.27 18.42 -12.71
CA HIS A 4 -6.95 18.60 -14.13
C HIS A 4 -6.83 20.09 -14.50
N SER A 5 -7.78 20.92 -14.07
CA SER A 5 -7.72 22.37 -14.31
C SER A 5 -6.50 23.02 -13.68
N LEU A 6 -6.17 22.67 -12.44
CA LEU A 6 -4.99 23.17 -11.74
C LEU A 6 -3.68 22.75 -12.42
N LEU A 7 -3.60 21.54 -12.96
CA LEU A 7 -2.46 21.10 -13.77
C LEU A 7 -2.33 21.93 -15.07
N LEU A 8 -3.45 22.19 -15.76
CA LEU A 8 -3.45 23.04 -16.95
C LEU A 8 -3.01 24.48 -16.66
N GLU A 9 -3.42 25.05 -15.53
CA GLU A 9 -2.96 26.37 -15.07
C GLU A 9 -1.44 26.38 -14.88
N ARG A 10 -0.86 25.33 -14.29
CA ARG A 10 0.60 25.16 -14.14
C ARG A 10 1.28 25.05 -15.49
N GLU A 11 0.69 24.33 -16.46
CA GLU A 11 1.21 24.19 -17.83
C GLU A 11 1.23 25.54 -18.55
N VAL A 12 0.11 26.27 -18.53
CA VAL A 12 0.00 27.61 -19.16
C VAL A 12 0.97 28.60 -18.51
N ALA A 13 1.16 28.53 -17.20
CA ALA A 13 2.12 29.37 -16.49
C ALA A 13 3.60 28.99 -16.74
N GLY A 14 3.87 27.96 -17.53
CA GLY A 14 5.22 27.47 -17.79
C GLY A 14 5.92 26.84 -16.58
N ARG A 15 5.19 26.50 -15.52
CA ARG A 15 5.69 25.96 -14.25
C ARG A 15 4.98 24.64 -13.90
N PRO A 16 5.23 23.56 -14.67
CA PRO A 16 4.62 22.26 -14.38
C PRO A 16 5.02 21.77 -12.99
N VAL A 17 4.21 20.89 -12.40
CA VAL A 17 4.57 20.17 -11.19
C VAL A 17 5.77 19.28 -11.50
N THR A 18 6.84 19.43 -10.73
CA THR A 18 8.11 18.74 -10.94
C THR A 18 8.24 17.51 -10.04
N VAL A 19 8.61 16.39 -10.65
CA VAL A 19 8.62 15.07 -10.00
C VAL A 19 9.97 14.39 -10.15
N GLY A 20 10.43 13.78 -9.06
CA GLY A 20 11.49 12.77 -9.06
C GLY A 20 10.90 11.38 -8.79
N LEU A 21 11.21 10.41 -9.63
CA LEU A 21 10.81 9.02 -9.44
C LEU A 21 11.99 8.18 -8.97
N ILE A 22 11.85 7.43 -7.88
CA ILE A 22 12.86 6.49 -7.37
C ILE A 22 12.30 5.07 -7.48
N GLY A 23 12.97 4.23 -8.27
CA GLY A 23 12.53 2.87 -8.59
C GLY A 23 11.70 2.78 -9.87
N VAL A 24 12.22 2.07 -10.89
CA VAL A 24 11.56 1.88 -12.19
C VAL A 24 11.27 0.40 -12.41
N GLY A 25 10.60 -0.19 -11.42
CA GLY A 25 9.96 -1.50 -11.57
C GLY A 25 8.62 -1.39 -12.31
N LYS A 26 7.76 -2.40 -12.14
CA LYS A 26 6.45 -2.46 -12.78
C LYS A 26 5.62 -1.19 -12.54
N PHE A 27 5.54 -0.73 -11.29
CA PHE A 27 4.74 0.44 -10.91
C PHE A 27 5.30 1.75 -11.45
N GLY A 28 6.63 1.94 -11.34
CA GLY A 28 7.29 3.12 -11.91
C GLY A 28 7.07 3.22 -13.42
N THR A 29 7.14 2.10 -14.14
CA THR A 29 6.87 2.05 -15.59
C THR A 29 5.42 2.42 -15.91
N MET A 30 4.44 1.92 -15.15
CA MET A 30 3.03 2.28 -15.32
C MET A 30 2.81 3.78 -15.06
N PHE A 31 3.43 4.36 -14.03
CA PHE A 31 3.38 5.80 -13.79
C PHE A 31 3.97 6.58 -14.97
N LEU A 32 5.15 6.22 -15.43
CA LEU A 32 5.82 6.89 -16.55
C LEU A 32 4.97 6.88 -17.82
N SER A 33 4.23 5.79 -18.09
CA SER A 33 3.39 5.68 -19.29
C SER A 33 2.29 6.76 -19.33
N GLN A 34 1.78 7.20 -18.19
CA GLN A 34 0.74 8.24 -18.08
C GLN A 34 1.33 9.63 -17.78
N ALA A 35 2.41 9.70 -17.02
CA ALA A 35 3.05 10.96 -16.63
C ALA A 35 3.42 11.83 -17.86
N ARG A 36 3.96 11.22 -18.92
CA ARG A 36 4.30 11.90 -20.17
C ARG A 36 3.11 12.49 -20.91
N LEU A 37 1.91 11.98 -20.67
CA LEU A 37 0.65 12.43 -21.29
C LEU A 37 -0.08 13.45 -20.43
N THR A 38 0.35 13.63 -19.17
CA THR A 38 -0.29 14.51 -18.20
C THR A 38 0.27 15.92 -18.34
N LYS A 39 -0.48 16.81 -19.00
CA LYS A 39 -0.13 18.23 -19.10
C LYS A 39 0.00 18.85 -17.71
N GLY A 40 1.00 19.71 -17.53
CA GLY A 40 1.28 20.36 -16.25
C GLY A 40 2.06 19.50 -15.26
N LEU A 41 2.58 18.33 -15.69
CA LEU A 41 3.45 17.45 -14.91
C LEU A 41 4.77 17.25 -15.68
N HIS A 42 5.90 17.34 -14.97
CA HIS A 42 7.24 17.13 -15.53
C HIS A 42 8.03 16.17 -14.65
N VAL A 43 8.34 14.97 -15.17
CA VAL A 43 9.27 14.03 -14.53
C VAL A 43 10.68 14.51 -14.81
N VAL A 44 11.29 15.20 -13.86
CA VAL A 44 12.62 15.81 -13.98
C VAL A 44 13.70 14.75 -13.95
N ALA A 45 13.55 13.78 -13.09
CA ALA A 45 14.54 12.72 -12.96
C ALA A 45 13.91 11.38 -12.58
N VAL A 46 14.62 10.34 -12.98
CA VAL A 46 14.33 8.94 -12.67
C VAL A 46 15.59 8.32 -12.09
N ALA A 47 15.50 7.78 -10.88
CA ALA A 47 16.60 7.08 -10.21
C ALA A 47 16.30 5.57 -10.10
N ASP A 48 17.24 4.74 -10.57
CA ASP A 48 17.21 3.29 -10.38
C ASP A 48 18.65 2.78 -10.35
N LEU A 49 18.94 1.82 -9.47
CA LEU A 49 20.28 1.21 -9.36
C LEU A 49 20.75 0.63 -10.70
N ASN A 50 19.82 0.17 -11.52
CA ASN A 50 20.09 -0.28 -12.89
C ASN A 50 19.62 0.78 -13.91
N VAL A 51 20.50 1.70 -14.25
CA VAL A 51 20.25 2.82 -15.19
C VAL A 51 19.81 2.34 -16.56
N GLU A 52 20.40 1.26 -17.08
CA GLU A 52 20.04 0.71 -18.39
C GLU A 52 18.63 0.14 -18.39
N ARG A 53 18.25 -0.55 -17.32
CA ARG A 53 16.87 -1.00 -17.12
C ARG A 53 15.92 0.21 -17.07
N ALA A 54 16.27 1.25 -16.35
CA ALA A 54 15.43 2.46 -16.25
C ALA A 54 15.21 3.10 -17.65
N ARG A 55 16.25 3.21 -18.46
CA ARG A 55 16.14 3.68 -19.86
C ARG A 55 15.26 2.78 -20.72
N SER A 56 15.42 1.47 -20.61
CA SER A 56 14.57 0.50 -21.30
C SER A 56 13.10 0.62 -20.89
N GLN A 57 12.82 0.84 -19.60
CA GLN A 57 11.45 1.01 -19.12
C GLN A 57 10.82 2.34 -19.59
N LEU A 58 11.58 3.43 -19.67
CA LEU A 58 11.12 4.69 -20.28
C LEU A 58 10.74 4.46 -21.74
N ALA A 59 11.60 3.80 -22.52
CA ALA A 59 11.29 3.44 -23.90
C ALA A 59 10.04 2.55 -24.03
N THR A 60 9.89 1.54 -23.15
CA THR A 60 8.71 0.68 -23.07
C THR A 60 7.45 1.48 -22.71
N ALA A 61 7.56 2.50 -21.85
CA ALA A 61 6.47 3.42 -21.53
C ALA A 61 6.17 4.43 -22.64
N GLY A 62 6.85 4.34 -23.79
CA GLY A 62 6.61 5.15 -24.99
C GLY A 62 7.27 6.53 -24.95
N TRP A 63 8.30 6.73 -24.13
CA TRP A 63 9.08 7.98 -24.12
C TRP A 63 10.04 8.02 -25.30
N PRO A 64 10.05 9.08 -26.10
CA PRO A 64 11.10 9.30 -27.12
C PRO A 64 12.46 9.43 -26.47
N ASN A 65 13.51 8.91 -27.09
CA ASN A 65 14.87 8.91 -26.53
C ASN A 65 15.38 10.30 -26.17
N GLU A 66 15.05 11.30 -26.96
CA GLU A 66 15.42 12.69 -26.73
C GLU A 66 14.80 13.27 -25.46
N GLN A 67 13.64 12.77 -25.01
CA GLN A 67 12.98 13.22 -23.77
C GLN A 67 13.68 12.74 -22.50
N PHE A 68 14.48 11.68 -22.55
CA PHE A 68 15.25 11.20 -21.40
C PHE A 68 16.77 11.15 -21.66
N ALA A 69 17.25 12.04 -22.55
CA ALA A 69 18.66 12.21 -22.88
C ALA A 69 19.34 13.34 -22.10
N ALA A 70 18.69 13.90 -21.07
CA ALA A 70 19.29 14.96 -20.28
C ALA A 70 20.62 14.50 -19.65
N ALA A 71 21.64 15.36 -19.71
CA ALA A 71 22.99 15.06 -19.21
C ALA A 71 23.14 15.35 -17.70
N SER A 72 22.22 16.11 -17.12
CA SER A 72 22.21 16.46 -15.70
C SER A 72 20.82 16.88 -15.23
N LEU A 73 20.62 17.00 -13.92
CA LEU A 73 19.40 17.53 -13.31
C LEU A 73 19.10 18.97 -13.81
N ASP A 74 20.11 19.82 -13.86
CA ASP A 74 19.99 21.20 -14.36
C ASP A 74 19.55 21.23 -15.83
N ASN A 75 20.13 20.36 -16.66
CA ASN A 75 19.76 20.25 -18.07
C ASN A 75 18.30 19.74 -18.19
N ALA A 76 17.91 18.74 -17.41
CA ALA A 76 16.55 18.22 -17.39
C ALA A 76 15.52 19.31 -17.05
N MET A 77 15.79 20.11 -16.03
CA MET A 77 14.93 21.23 -15.62
C MET A 77 14.77 22.28 -16.72
N LYS A 78 15.88 22.71 -17.34
CA LYS A 78 15.89 23.77 -18.36
C LYS A 78 15.26 23.31 -19.69
N ALA A 79 15.56 22.09 -20.11
CA ALA A 79 15.12 21.54 -21.39
C ALA A 79 13.74 20.85 -21.34
N ARG A 80 13.09 20.78 -20.16
CA ARG A 80 11.90 19.96 -19.91
C ARG A 80 12.09 18.49 -20.35
N ALA A 81 13.29 17.96 -20.13
CA ALA A 81 13.65 16.58 -20.36
C ALA A 81 13.74 15.82 -19.04
N THR A 82 14.10 14.54 -19.09
CA THR A 82 14.26 13.68 -17.91
C THR A 82 15.71 13.21 -17.79
N TYR A 83 16.29 13.33 -16.62
CA TYR A 83 17.61 12.80 -16.29
C TYR A 83 17.47 11.39 -15.68
N VAL A 84 18.25 10.44 -16.17
CA VAL A 84 18.27 9.06 -15.65
C VAL A 84 19.56 8.82 -14.89
N THR A 85 19.48 8.40 -13.64
CA THR A 85 20.63 8.27 -12.73
C THR A 85 20.52 7.04 -11.82
N ALA A 86 21.65 6.60 -11.25
CA ALA A 86 21.65 5.65 -10.13
C ALA A 86 21.59 6.36 -8.77
N ASP A 87 21.74 7.66 -8.71
CA ASP A 87 21.83 8.45 -7.50
C ASP A 87 20.47 9.04 -7.10
N ALA A 88 19.75 8.32 -6.23
CA ALA A 88 18.49 8.76 -5.66
C ALA A 88 18.68 9.98 -4.73
N GLU A 89 19.83 10.11 -4.07
CA GLU A 89 20.10 11.20 -3.16
C GLU A 89 20.25 12.54 -3.89
N ALA A 90 21.00 12.56 -4.98
CA ALA A 90 21.12 13.75 -5.83
C ALA A 90 19.73 14.19 -6.36
N LEU A 91 18.86 13.25 -6.70
CA LEU A 91 17.49 13.52 -7.11
C LEU A 91 16.68 14.15 -5.96
N ILE A 92 16.74 13.59 -4.75
CA ILE A 92 16.05 14.13 -3.57
C ILE A 92 16.56 15.53 -3.23
N GLN A 93 17.86 15.78 -3.33
CA GLN A 93 18.48 17.07 -3.01
C GLN A 93 18.21 18.16 -4.06
N CYS A 94 17.79 17.80 -5.28
CA CYS A 94 17.59 18.76 -6.37
C CYS A 94 16.53 19.83 -5.99
N PRO A 95 16.88 21.13 -5.90
CA PRO A 95 15.96 22.15 -5.37
C PRO A 95 14.69 22.35 -6.19
N GLY A 96 14.75 22.06 -7.49
CA GLY A 96 13.63 22.26 -8.41
C GLY A 96 12.59 21.15 -8.41
N ILE A 97 12.78 20.04 -7.68
CA ILE A 97 11.80 18.95 -7.60
C ILE A 97 10.86 19.21 -6.42
N GLU A 98 9.54 19.19 -6.68
CA GLU A 98 8.49 19.44 -5.68
C GLU A 98 8.03 18.14 -4.99
N VAL A 99 7.94 17.03 -5.75
CA VAL A 99 7.38 15.76 -5.29
C VAL A 99 8.33 14.62 -5.59
N ILE A 100 8.62 13.79 -4.61
CA ILE A 100 9.32 12.51 -4.77
C ILE A 100 8.28 11.38 -4.79
N VAL A 101 8.41 10.50 -5.77
CA VAL A 101 7.66 9.22 -5.84
C VAL A 101 8.64 8.12 -5.48
N GLU A 102 8.40 7.45 -4.37
CA GLU A 102 9.18 6.32 -3.88
C GLU A 102 8.51 5.01 -4.29
N ALA A 103 9.12 4.25 -5.19
CA ALA A 103 8.56 3.05 -5.80
C ALA A 103 9.57 1.86 -5.86
N THR A 104 10.50 1.80 -4.92
CA THR A 104 11.52 0.74 -4.89
C THR A 104 10.94 -0.62 -4.45
N GLY A 105 9.91 -0.63 -3.60
CA GLY A 105 9.37 -1.84 -2.99
C GLY A 105 10.31 -2.48 -1.96
N ILE A 106 11.36 -1.78 -1.53
CA ILE A 106 12.30 -2.22 -0.50
C ILE A 106 12.08 -1.37 0.74
N PRO A 107 11.57 -1.94 1.87
CA PRO A 107 11.19 -1.18 3.06
C PRO A 107 12.32 -0.28 3.59
N GLU A 108 13.52 -0.82 3.71
CA GLU A 108 14.68 -0.09 4.25
C GLU A 108 15.04 1.11 3.38
N ALA A 109 15.06 0.93 2.06
CA ALA A 109 15.33 2.01 1.11
C ALA A 109 14.22 3.09 1.17
N GLY A 110 12.96 2.66 1.17
CA GLY A 110 11.81 3.55 1.25
C GLY A 110 11.81 4.43 2.50
N ILE A 111 12.17 3.88 3.65
CA ILE A 111 12.31 4.62 4.92
C ILE A 111 13.41 5.68 4.81
N VAL A 112 14.59 5.32 4.28
CA VAL A 112 15.72 6.25 4.10
C VAL A 112 15.36 7.37 3.12
N HIS A 113 14.77 7.03 1.97
CA HIS A 113 14.33 8.01 0.98
C HIS A 113 13.27 8.96 1.55
N ALA A 114 12.32 8.45 2.35
CA ALA A 114 11.30 9.27 2.99
C ALA A 114 11.90 10.27 3.98
N LEU A 115 12.82 9.82 4.85
CA LEU A 115 13.49 10.71 5.80
C LEU A 115 14.24 11.84 5.10
N LYS A 116 15.05 11.50 4.08
CA LYS A 116 15.79 12.50 3.29
C LYS A 116 14.85 13.43 2.53
N THR A 117 13.76 12.93 1.96
CA THR A 117 12.78 13.75 1.25
C THR A 117 12.13 14.78 2.19
N ILE A 118 11.76 14.35 3.41
CA ILE A 118 11.19 15.22 4.44
C ILE A 118 12.22 16.28 4.89
N GLU A 119 13.47 15.88 5.12
CA GLU A 119 14.57 16.77 5.50
C GLU A 119 14.81 17.88 4.46
N HIS A 120 14.66 17.55 3.16
CA HIS A 120 14.80 18.52 2.06
C HIS A 120 13.50 19.28 1.75
N GLY A 121 12.49 19.21 2.60
CA GLY A 121 11.26 19.99 2.48
C GLY A 121 10.39 19.64 1.26
N LYS A 122 10.45 18.39 0.77
CA LYS A 122 9.71 17.92 -0.40
C LYS A 122 8.53 17.02 -0.01
N HIS A 123 7.51 17.05 -0.86
CA HIS A 123 6.39 16.11 -0.72
C HIS A 123 6.81 14.71 -1.17
N ILE A 124 6.23 13.67 -0.54
CA ILE A 124 6.49 12.28 -0.89
C ILE A 124 5.21 11.50 -1.17
N VAL A 125 5.21 10.76 -2.28
CA VAL A 125 4.22 9.73 -2.59
C VAL A 125 4.87 8.37 -2.36
N MET A 126 4.42 7.65 -1.35
CA MET A 126 4.94 6.36 -0.94
C MET A 126 4.17 5.26 -1.68
N VAL A 127 4.72 4.78 -2.80
CA VAL A 127 4.20 3.59 -3.50
C VAL A 127 4.62 2.32 -2.77
N ASN A 128 5.75 2.38 -2.06
CA ASN A 128 6.32 1.33 -1.22
C ASN A 128 5.49 1.19 0.07
N VAL A 129 4.34 0.54 -0.05
CA VAL A 129 3.42 0.33 1.08
C VAL A 129 4.03 -0.57 2.17
N GLU A 130 5.06 -1.35 1.84
CA GLU A 130 5.86 -2.15 2.75
C GLU A 130 6.62 -1.23 3.74
N ALA A 131 7.26 -0.17 3.24
CA ALA A 131 7.89 0.85 4.08
C ALA A 131 6.88 1.62 4.92
N ASP A 132 5.69 1.90 4.37
CA ASP A 132 4.59 2.52 5.10
C ASP A 132 4.12 1.64 6.27
N ALA A 133 3.95 0.33 6.06
CA ALA A 133 3.56 -0.59 7.13
C ALA A 133 4.62 -0.67 8.25
N VAL A 134 5.92 -0.58 7.92
CA VAL A 134 7.01 -0.60 8.91
C VAL A 134 7.11 0.69 9.72
N ALA A 135 7.02 1.86 9.06
CA ALA A 135 7.37 3.15 9.68
C ALA A 135 6.45 4.33 9.31
N GLY A 136 5.43 4.10 8.47
CA GLY A 136 4.55 5.15 7.94
C GLY A 136 3.96 6.09 8.99
N PRO A 137 3.42 5.62 10.13
CA PRO A 137 2.90 6.49 11.18
C PRO A 137 3.92 7.53 11.70
N LEU A 138 5.18 7.13 11.87
CA LEU A 138 6.24 8.05 12.29
C LEU A 138 6.66 8.98 11.15
N LEU A 139 6.84 8.45 9.93
CA LEU A 139 7.22 9.22 8.75
C LEU A 139 6.18 10.30 8.43
N ALA A 140 4.89 9.96 8.46
CA ALA A 140 3.80 10.92 8.27
C ALA A 140 3.78 12.00 9.35
N ARG A 141 4.07 11.65 10.62
CA ARG A 141 4.20 12.64 11.71
C ARG A 141 5.39 13.58 11.49
N LYS A 142 6.56 13.06 11.07
CA LYS A 142 7.73 13.85 10.74
C LYS A 142 7.46 14.78 9.55
N ALA A 143 6.81 14.28 8.49
CA ALA A 143 6.43 15.07 7.32
C ALA A 143 5.50 16.24 7.67
N ARG A 144 4.48 15.97 8.51
CA ARG A 144 3.56 17.00 9.00
C ARG A 144 4.28 18.07 9.80
N ALA A 145 5.21 17.67 10.67
CA ALA A 145 6.03 18.62 11.44
C ALA A 145 6.93 19.48 10.55
N ALA A 146 7.40 18.94 9.43
CA ALA A 146 8.20 19.66 8.41
C ALA A 146 7.33 20.47 7.42
N GLY A 147 6.01 20.45 7.53
CA GLY A 147 5.11 21.16 6.60
C GLY A 147 5.03 20.56 5.19
N VAL A 148 5.41 19.30 5.03
CA VAL A 148 5.34 18.58 3.77
C VAL A 148 4.31 17.45 3.81
N VAL A 149 3.86 16.99 2.64
CA VAL A 149 2.89 15.92 2.51
C VAL A 149 3.60 14.57 2.38
N TYR A 150 3.28 13.65 3.28
CA TYR A 150 3.50 12.21 3.13
C TYR A 150 2.17 11.54 2.78
N ARG A 151 2.16 10.63 1.80
CA ARG A 151 0.90 10.06 1.33
C ARG A 151 1.04 8.69 0.71
N LEU A 152 -0.06 7.93 0.74
CA LEU A 152 -0.27 6.70 -0.01
C LEU A 152 -0.50 7.00 -1.50
N ALA A 153 -0.17 6.06 -2.36
CA ALA A 153 -0.24 6.18 -3.79
C ALA A 153 -1.67 5.96 -4.31
N TRP A 154 -2.25 6.96 -4.97
CA TRP A 154 -3.54 6.82 -5.65
C TRP A 154 -3.47 5.82 -6.79
N GLY A 155 -4.52 5.04 -6.95
CA GLY A 155 -4.57 3.90 -7.86
C GLY A 155 -4.17 2.60 -7.18
N ASP A 156 -3.47 2.66 -6.03
CA ASP A 156 -3.31 1.53 -5.13
C ASP A 156 -4.51 1.39 -4.19
N GLN A 157 -4.81 0.18 -3.79
CA GLN A 157 -5.99 -0.14 -2.99
C GLN A 157 -6.05 0.62 -1.66
N PRO A 158 -4.97 0.80 -0.88
CA PRO A 158 -5.03 1.57 0.36
C PRO A 158 -5.52 3.01 0.18
N ALA A 159 -5.02 3.75 -0.81
CA ALA A 159 -5.44 5.13 -1.05
C ALA A 159 -6.90 5.22 -1.51
N LEU A 160 -7.35 4.27 -2.35
CA LEU A 160 -8.74 4.20 -2.80
C LEU A 160 -9.70 3.86 -1.65
N ILE A 161 -9.30 3.00 -0.72
CA ILE A 161 -10.09 2.69 0.47
C ILE A 161 -10.14 3.90 1.40
N CYS A 162 -9.04 4.64 1.56
CA CYS A 162 -9.03 5.90 2.32
C CYS A 162 -10.05 6.90 1.76
N GLU A 163 -10.15 7.02 0.41
CA GLU A 163 -11.17 7.86 -0.22
C GLU A 163 -12.60 7.40 0.11
N HIS A 164 -12.88 6.11 0.04
CA HIS A 164 -14.19 5.58 0.40
C HIS A 164 -14.55 5.89 1.86
N VAL A 165 -13.60 5.71 2.77
CA VAL A 165 -13.81 6.00 4.20
C VAL A 165 -14.01 7.50 4.45
N ASP A 166 -13.21 8.35 3.80
CA ASP A 166 -13.33 9.81 3.92
C ASP A 166 -14.67 10.29 3.35
N TRP A 167 -15.04 9.83 2.16
CA TRP A 167 -16.34 10.11 1.57
C TRP A 167 -17.49 9.72 2.50
N ALA A 168 -17.48 8.51 3.03
CA ALA A 168 -18.54 8.03 3.90
C ALA A 168 -18.69 8.89 5.16
N ARG A 169 -17.58 9.20 5.81
CA ARG A 169 -17.55 10.03 7.03
C ARG A 169 -17.91 11.49 6.76
N ALA A 170 -17.41 12.06 5.65
CA ALA A 170 -17.74 13.41 5.24
C ALA A 170 -19.24 13.57 4.89
N ALA A 171 -19.87 12.49 4.41
CA ALA A 171 -21.32 12.43 4.19
C ALA A 171 -22.13 12.09 5.45
N GLY A 172 -21.48 11.92 6.61
CA GLY A 172 -22.13 11.64 7.89
C GLY A 172 -22.48 10.16 8.12
N PHE A 173 -21.96 9.23 7.31
CA PHE A 173 -22.20 7.81 7.51
C PHE A 173 -21.19 7.20 8.50
N LYS A 174 -21.69 6.27 9.30
CA LYS A 174 -20.83 5.40 10.11
C LYS A 174 -20.23 4.31 9.22
N VAL A 175 -18.91 4.21 9.22
CA VAL A 175 -18.19 3.14 8.51
C VAL A 175 -18.15 1.88 9.36
N ILE A 176 -18.66 0.79 8.81
CA ILE A 176 -18.72 -0.53 9.46
C ILE A 176 -17.49 -1.35 9.11
N ALA A 177 -17.15 -1.41 7.84
CA ALA A 177 -15.96 -2.06 7.34
C ALA A 177 -15.46 -1.37 6.06
N ALA A 178 -14.17 -1.47 5.81
CA ALA A 178 -13.61 -1.10 4.52
C ALA A 178 -12.48 -2.07 4.15
N GLY A 179 -12.29 -2.29 2.86
CA GLY A 179 -11.26 -3.22 2.43
C GLY A 179 -11.25 -3.47 0.94
N LYS A 180 -10.75 -4.62 0.57
CA LYS A 180 -10.55 -5.05 -0.81
C LYS A 180 -11.00 -6.48 -1.04
N GLY A 181 -10.94 -6.92 -2.30
CA GLY A 181 -11.02 -8.34 -2.64
C GLY A 181 -9.66 -8.92 -3.01
N THR A 182 -9.51 -10.21 -2.85
CA THR A 182 -8.35 -10.99 -3.30
C THR A 182 -8.75 -12.44 -3.61
N ARG A 183 -7.86 -13.20 -4.22
CA ARG A 183 -7.98 -14.67 -4.29
C ARG A 183 -7.33 -15.26 -3.03
N TYR A 184 -8.07 -16.03 -2.26
CA TYR A 184 -7.56 -16.58 -1.01
C TYR A 184 -8.20 -17.92 -0.65
N GLU A 185 -7.33 -18.87 -0.29
CA GLU A 185 -7.69 -20.12 0.40
C GLU A 185 -6.77 -20.30 1.62
N PRO A 186 -7.23 -20.93 2.72
CA PRO A 186 -6.44 -21.01 3.97
C PRO A 186 -5.05 -21.61 3.81
N HIS A 187 -4.86 -22.55 2.90
CA HIS A 187 -3.56 -23.19 2.66
C HIS A 187 -2.55 -22.29 1.91
N TYR A 188 -3.00 -21.18 1.33
CA TYR A 188 -2.13 -20.26 0.60
C TYR A 188 -1.09 -19.58 1.49
N HIS A 189 -1.29 -19.49 2.80
CA HIS A 189 -0.26 -19.00 3.72
C HIS A 189 1.05 -19.79 3.66
N ARG A 190 1.00 -21.06 3.20
CA ARG A 190 2.17 -21.92 3.00
C ARG A 190 2.78 -21.83 1.61
N SER A 191 2.19 -21.04 0.71
CA SER A 191 2.75 -20.87 -0.64
C SER A 191 4.13 -20.21 -0.57
N ASN A 192 4.94 -20.49 -1.57
CA ASN A 192 6.31 -20.03 -1.70
C ASN A 192 6.65 -19.80 -3.18
N PRO A 193 7.81 -19.22 -3.51
CA PRO A 193 8.19 -18.94 -4.89
C PRO A 193 8.21 -20.13 -5.83
N ASP A 194 8.35 -21.36 -5.33
CA ASP A 194 8.40 -22.57 -6.18
C ASP A 194 6.99 -23.04 -6.60
N ASN A 195 6.02 -22.98 -5.67
CA ASN A 195 4.67 -23.49 -5.89
C ASN A 195 3.62 -22.42 -6.22
N VAL A 196 3.99 -21.14 -6.20
CA VAL A 196 3.07 -20.03 -6.49
C VAL A 196 2.46 -20.13 -7.90
N TRP A 197 3.17 -20.70 -8.84
CA TRP A 197 2.72 -20.89 -10.23
C TRP A 197 1.49 -21.77 -10.33
N ASP A 198 1.39 -22.82 -9.51
CA ASP A 198 0.24 -23.73 -9.47
C ASP A 198 -1.06 -23.01 -9.07
N ILE A 199 -0.90 -21.88 -8.37
CA ILE A 199 -2.00 -21.02 -7.93
C ILE A 199 -2.28 -19.94 -9.00
N LEU A 200 -1.25 -19.24 -9.46
CA LEU A 200 -1.37 -18.12 -10.40
C LEU A 200 -1.95 -18.57 -11.75
N ASP A 201 -1.55 -19.73 -12.27
CA ASP A 201 -2.03 -20.27 -13.54
C ASP A 201 -3.54 -20.56 -13.56
N LYS A 202 -4.18 -20.66 -12.40
CA LYS A 202 -5.63 -20.87 -12.28
C LYS A 202 -6.45 -19.62 -12.59
N TYR A 203 -5.86 -18.42 -12.52
CA TYR A 203 -6.62 -17.17 -12.66
C TYR A 203 -5.89 -16.02 -13.37
N LEU A 204 -4.61 -16.15 -13.64
CA LEU A 204 -3.83 -15.17 -14.41
C LEU A 204 -3.31 -15.81 -15.70
N ASN A 205 -3.48 -15.11 -16.78
CA ASN A 205 -2.86 -15.51 -18.06
C ASN A 205 -1.46 -14.89 -18.17
N ILE A 206 -0.47 -15.55 -17.57
CA ILE A 206 0.92 -15.10 -17.56
C ILE A 206 1.65 -15.70 -18.77
N THR A 207 1.92 -14.88 -19.77
CA THR A 207 2.58 -15.31 -21.03
C THR A 207 4.10 -15.36 -20.91
N ASP A 208 4.70 -14.55 -20.01
CA ASP A 208 6.15 -14.51 -19.79
C ASP A 208 6.47 -14.56 -18.29
N ARG A 209 6.78 -15.77 -17.81
CA ARG A 209 7.18 -15.99 -16.39
C ARG A 209 8.53 -15.37 -16.05
N ASN A 210 9.43 -15.18 -17.04
CA ASN A 210 10.76 -14.62 -16.78
C ASN A 210 10.71 -13.10 -16.45
N SER A 211 9.65 -12.42 -16.85
CA SER A 211 9.43 -11.00 -16.51
C SER A 211 8.87 -10.79 -15.11
N ILE A 212 8.56 -11.87 -14.37
CA ILE A 212 7.84 -11.84 -13.11
C ILE A 212 8.76 -12.33 -11.99
N ASN A 213 8.81 -11.53 -10.90
CA ASN A 213 9.45 -11.96 -9.65
C ASN A 213 8.48 -12.88 -8.87
N PRO A 214 8.74 -14.20 -8.79
CA PRO A 214 7.83 -15.14 -8.13
C PRO A 214 7.65 -14.85 -6.64
N LYS A 215 8.69 -14.33 -5.96
CA LYS A 215 8.63 -13.94 -4.55
C LYS A 215 7.65 -12.78 -4.35
N MET A 216 7.71 -11.76 -5.19
CA MET A 216 6.76 -10.64 -5.14
C MET A 216 5.33 -11.12 -5.41
N PHE A 217 5.11 -11.96 -6.42
CA PHE A 217 3.78 -12.48 -6.71
C PHE A 217 3.25 -13.40 -5.62
N ASN A 218 4.13 -14.15 -4.94
CA ASN A 218 3.74 -14.98 -3.83
C ASN A 218 3.20 -14.17 -2.65
N SER A 219 3.67 -12.95 -2.42
CA SER A 219 3.13 -12.09 -1.36
C SER A 219 1.67 -11.67 -1.57
N PHE A 220 1.21 -11.64 -2.83
CA PHE A 220 -0.22 -11.46 -3.13
C PHE A 220 -1.05 -12.70 -2.81
N VAL A 221 -0.46 -13.88 -2.96
CA VAL A 221 -1.13 -15.17 -2.78
C VAL A 221 -1.19 -15.57 -1.32
N ASP A 222 -0.08 -15.46 -0.58
CA ASP A 222 0.04 -15.94 0.80
C ASP A 222 -0.68 -15.09 1.86
N GLY A 223 -1.30 -13.99 1.43
CA GLY A 223 -2.02 -13.06 2.30
C GLY A 223 -1.18 -11.90 2.83
N THR A 224 0.13 -11.91 2.62
CA THR A 224 1.06 -10.88 3.10
C THR A 224 0.66 -9.49 2.58
N LYS A 225 0.49 -9.35 1.27
CA LYS A 225 0.15 -8.06 0.67
C LYS A 225 -1.18 -7.53 1.20
N SER A 226 -2.16 -8.40 1.42
CA SER A 226 -3.43 -8.04 2.06
C SER A 226 -3.22 -7.50 3.48
N GLY A 227 -2.36 -8.13 4.28
CA GLY A 227 -1.99 -7.66 5.62
C GLY A 227 -1.32 -6.29 5.60
N ILE A 228 -0.35 -6.08 4.69
CA ILE A 228 0.37 -4.81 4.52
C ILE A 228 -0.60 -3.69 4.13
N GLU A 229 -1.40 -3.89 3.09
CA GLU A 229 -2.31 -2.86 2.58
C GLU A 229 -3.41 -2.51 3.58
N MET A 230 -4.01 -3.50 4.27
CA MET A 230 -5.01 -3.22 5.30
C MET A 230 -4.40 -2.57 6.53
N THR A 231 -3.12 -2.79 6.82
CA THR A 231 -2.39 -2.07 7.85
C THR A 231 -2.23 -0.59 7.49
N ALA A 232 -1.85 -0.28 6.25
CA ALA A 232 -1.81 1.10 5.76
C ALA A 232 -3.18 1.79 5.86
N VAL A 233 -4.27 1.10 5.50
CA VAL A 233 -5.65 1.61 5.66
C VAL A 233 -5.99 1.88 7.12
N CYS A 234 -5.72 0.94 8.04
CA CYS A 234 -5.99 1.14 9.48
C CYS A 234 -5.25 2.36 10.01
N ASN A 235 -3.95 2.47 9.70
CA ASN A 235 -3.10 3.55 10.17
C ASN A 235 -3.52 4.92 9.61
N ALA A 236 -4.05 4.96 8.37
CA ALA A 236 -4.51 6.18 7.73
C ALA A 236 -5.92 6.60 8.18
N THR A 237 -6.86 5.65 8.30
CA THR A 237 -8.28 5.96 8.51
C THR A 237 -8.74 5.88 9.95
N GLY A 238 -7.95 5.25 10.84
CA GLY A 238 -8.37 4.96 12.21
C GLY A 238 -9.31 3.76 12.35
N LEU A 239 -9.60 3.03 11.27
CA LEU A 239 -10.12 1.67 11.36
C LEU A 239 -9.11 0.77 12.07
N VAL A 240 -9.57 -0.36 12.59
CA VAL A 240 -8.69 -1.28 13.31
C VAL A 240 -8.75 -2.68 12.70
N PRO A 241 -7.72 -3.51 12.88
CA PRO A 241 -7.81 -4.92 12.49
C PRO A 241 -8.76 -5.69 13.42
N GLN A 242 -9.25 -6.83 12.96
CA GLN A 242 -9.86 -7.82 13.85
C GLN A 242 -8.79 -8.46 14.74
N THR A 243 -9.18 -9.10 15.84
CA THR A 243 -8.25 -9.64 16.86
C THR A 243 -7.23 -10.62 16.25
N GLU A 244 -7.70 -11.52 15.39
CA GLU A 244 -6.83 -12.49 14.68
C GLU A 244 -6.43 -12.05 13.27
N GLY A 245 -6.63 -10.78 12.93
CA GLY A 245 -6.34 -10.23 11.61
C GLY A 245 -7.44 -10.57 10.59
N LEU A 246 -7.06 -10.62 9.32
CA LEU A 246 -7.98 -10.84 8.21
C LEU A 246 -8.53 -12.27 8.20
N SER A 247 -9.85 -12.39 8.00
CA SER A 247 -10.55 -13.68 7.93
C SER A 247 -10.87 -14.14 6.50
N PHE A 248 -10.78 -13.25 5.54
CA PHE A 248 -11.00 -13.49 4.11
C PHE A 248 -12.35 -14.20 3.82
N PRO A 249 -13.49 -13.69 4.28
CA PRO A 249 -14.77 -14.32 3.98
C PRO A 249 -15.04 -14.29 2.46
N PRO A 250 -15.51 -15.40 1.86
CA PRO A 250 -15.94 -15.39 0.48
C PRO A 250 -17.19 -14.51 0.33
N ALA A 251 -17.19 -13.62 -0.64
CA ALA A 251 -18.33 -12.74 -0.91
C ALA A 251 -18.38 -12.31 -2.38
N THR A 252 -19.59 -12.26 -2.94
CA THR A 252 -19.85 -11.53 -4.16
C THR A 252 -19.81 -10.02 -3.87
N ARG A 253 -19.56 -9.18 -4.89
CA ARG A 253 -19.62 -7.73 -4.72
C ARG A 253 -21.01 -7.21 -4.36
N PHE A 254 -22.04 -8.02 -4.52
CA PHE A 254 -23.43 -7.68 -4.18
C PHE A 254 -23.80 -8.06 -2.74
N GLU A 255 -22.99 -8.87 -2.06
CA GLU A 255 -23.22 -9.35 -0.69
C GLU A 255 -22.30 -8.69 0.35
N LEU A 256 -21.51 -7.67 -0.06
CA LEU A 256 -20.54 -7.05 0.85
C LEU A 256 -21.18 -6.52 2.13
N ALA A 257 -22.34 -5.87 2.05
CA ALA A 257 -23.07 -5.37 3.20
C ALA A 257 -23.65 -6.50 4.09
N GLU A 258 -23.94 -7.68 3.50
CA GLU A 258 -24.43 -8.84 4.25
C GLU A 258 -23.29 -9.57 4.97
N VAL A 259 -22.14 -9.72 4.29
CA VAL A 259 -20.99 -10.48 4.79
C VAL A 259 -20.12 -9.63 5.72
N CYS A 260 -19.79 -8.39 5.32
CA CYS A 260 -18.87 -7.51 6.03
C CYS A 260 -19.58 -6.59 7.03
N LYS A 261 -20.45 -7.18 7.87
CA LYS A 261 -21.08 -6.55 9.04
C LYS A 261 -20.78 -7.37 10.30
N PRO A 262 -21.01 -6.83 11.51
CA PRO A 262 -20.74 -7.56 12.76
C PRO A 262 -21.52 -8.88 12.87
N LYS A 263 -20.92 -9.88 13.52
CA LYS A 263 -21.59 -11.17 13.85
C LYS A 263 -22.89 -10.96 14.62
N SER A 264 -22.96 -9.96 15.48
CA SER A 264 -24.18 -9.59 16.21
C SER A 264 -25.32 -9.13 15.30
N ALA A 265 -25.01 -8.72 14.07
CA ALA A 265 -25.97 -8.36 13.03
C ALA A 265 -26.09 -9.46 11.92
N GLY A 266 -25.55 -10.65 12.15
CA GLY A 266 -25.60 -11.78 11.23
C GLY A 266 -24.50 -11.81 10.16
N GLY A 267 -23.46 -10.99 10.27
CA GLY A 267 -22.30 -10.99 9.37
C GLY A 267 -21.13 -11.83 9.89
N THR A 268 -19.91 -11.49 9.45
CA THR A 268 -18.68 -12.25 9.76
C THR A 268 -17.70 -11.51 10.66
N LEU A 269 -17.86 -10.20 10.86
CA LEU A 269 -16.90 -9.37 11.58
C LEU A 269 -17.09 -9.46 13.10
N GLU A 270 -16.01 -9.31 13.86
CA GLU A 270 -16.07 -9.28 15.34
C GLU A 270 -16.77 -8.02 15.85
N LYS A 271 -16.57 -6.89 15.17
CA LYS A 271 -17.11 -5.56 15.51
C LYS A 271 -17.21 -4.68 14.28
N ASP A 272 -17.76 -3.49 14.43
CA ASP A 272 -17.72 -2.41 13.45
C ASP A 272 -16.39 -1.64 13.49
N GLY A 273 -16.14 -0.83 12.46
CA GLY A 273 -14.94 -0.01 12.35
C GLY A 273 -13.66 -0.80 12.05
N VAL A 274 -13.75 -1.90 11.31
CA VAL A 274 -12.61 -2.78 11.01
C VAL A 274 -12.26 -2.80 9.52
N THR A 275 -11.05 -3.26 9.20
CA THR A 275 -10.68 -3.67 7.84
C THR A 275 -10.91 -5.16 7.64
N GLU A 276 -11.35 -5.55 6.43
CA GLU A 276 -11.47 -6.95 6.04
C GLU A 276 -11.21 -7.11 4.53
N VAL A 277 -10.71 -8.28 4.14
CA VAL A 277 -10.45 -8.64 2.73
C VAL A 277 -11.36 -9.78 2.34
N THR A 278 -12.17 -9.61 1.28
CA THR A 278 -13.05 -10.67 0.80
C THR A 278 -12.35 -11.61 -0.16
N SER A 279 -12.64 -12.91 -0.06
CA SER A 279 -12.10 -13.93 -0.97
C SER A 279 -12.93 -14.07 -2.24
N SER A 280 -12.27 -14.22 -3.38
CA SER A 280 -12.88 -14.61 -4.65
C SER A 280 -13.07 -16.12 -4.81
N VAL A 281 -12.77 -16.90 -3.77
CA VAL A 281 -12.87 -18.36 -3.77
C VAL A 281 -13.60 -18.81 -2.51
N TYR A 282 -14.56 -19.73 -2.68
CA TYR A 282 -15.20 -20.41 -1.55
C TYR A 282 -14.23 -21.38 -0.88
N ARG A 283 -14.54 -21.80 0.35
CA ARG A 283 -13.71 -22.74 1.13
C ARG A 283 -13.60 -24.15 0.53
N ASP A 284 -14.44 -24.47 -0.45
CA ASP A 284 -14.43 -25.71 -1.22
C ASP A 284 -13.66 -25.60 -2.56
N GLY A 285 -13.00 -24.45 -2.80
CA GLY A 285 -12.18 -24.19 -3.97
C GLY A 285 -12.93 -23.67 -5.21
N ARG A 286 -14.27 -23.55 -5.14
CA ARG A 286 -15.07 -22.99 -6.25
C ARG A 286 -14.90 -21.47 -6.29
N ASP A 287 -14.88 -20.89 -7.49
CA ASP A 287 -14.84 -19.44 -7.66
C ASP A 287 -16.17 -18.79 -7.20
N VAL A 288 -16.06 -17.67 -6.49
CA VAL A 288 -17.19 -16.82 -6.12
C VAL A 288 -17.64 -16.05 -7.35
N PRO A 289 -18.92 -16.14 -7.76
CA PRO A 289 -19.40 -15.37 -8.90
C PRO A 289 -19.40 -13.87 -8.57
N HIS A 290 -19.12 -13.04 -9.56
CA HIS A 290 -19.09 -11.58 -9.37
C HIS A 290 -18.25 -11.11 -8.17
N HIS A 291 -17.15 -11.77 -7.89
CA HIS A 291 -16.22 -11.41 -6.81
C HIS A 291 -15.55 -10.03 -7.00
N LEU A 292 -14.89 -9.54 -5.96
CA LEU A 292 -14.22 -8.24 -5.95
C LEU A 292 -12.67 -8.36 -5.98
N ALA A 293 -12.11 -9.37 -6.63
CA ALA A 293 -10.67 -9.73 -6.51
C ALA A 293 -9.68 -8.58 -6.75
N LEU A 294 -10.01 -7.59 -7.56
CA LEU A 294 -9.14 -6.43 -7.86
C LEU A 294 -9.76 -5.10 -7.42
N GLY A 295 -10.83 -5.14 -6.67
CA GLY A 295 -11.56 -3.96 -6.26
C GLY A 295 -11.40 -3.60 -4.79
N THR A 296 -12.02 -2.48 -4.43
CA THR A 296 -12.09 -1.95 -3.08
C THR A 296 -13.54 -1.67 -2.69
N TYR A 297 -13.84 -1.64 -1.39
CA TYR A 297 -15.18 -1.41 -0.90
C TYR A 297 -15.20 -0.69 0.45
N VAL A 298 -16.38 -0.14 0.76
CA VAL A 298 -16.76 0.33 2.10
C VAL A 298 -18.18 -0.14 2.41
N VAL A 299 -18.42 -0.56 3.63
CA VAL A 299 -19.74 -0.84 4.19
C VAL A 299 -20.09 0.26 5.17
N ILE A 300 -21.24 0.85 4.99
CA ILE A 300 -21.78 1.97 5.79
C ILE A 300 -23.08 1.57 6.49
N GLU A 301 -23.40 2.26 7.58
CA GLU A 301 -24.65 2.09 8.32
C GLU A 301 -25.56 3.30 8.11
N GLY A 302 -26.83 3.05 7.78
CA GLY A 302 -27.90 4.02 7.86
C GLY A 302 -28.44 4.12 9.28
N GLU A 303 -28.08 5.17 10.00
CA GLU A 303 -28.49 5.34 11.41
C GLU A 303 -29.97 5.70 11.54
N THR A 304 -30.52 6.43 10.56
CA THR A 304 -31.95 6.81 10.56
C THR A 304 -32.78 5.88 9.66
N GLU A 305 -34.07 5.72 9.98
CA GLU A 305 -35.02 4.98 9.15
C GLU A 305 -35.11 5.58 7.74
N TYR A 306 -35.09 6.89 7.63
CA TYR A 306 -35.11 7.57 6.33
C TYR A 306 -33.89 7.21 5.47
N ALA A 307 -32.68 7.23 6.04
CA ALA A 307 -31.45 6.84 5.33
C ALA A 307 -31.51 5.38 4.85
N ARG A 308 -32.01 4.45 5.70
CA ARG A 308 -32.19 3.04 5.35
C ARG A 308 -33.17 2.85 4.18
N ARG A 309 -34.25 3.61 4.17
CA ARG A 309 -35.21 3.61 3.05
C ARG A 309 -34.55 4.08 1.77
N CYS A 310 -33.76 5.16 1.83
CA CYS A 310 -33.01 5.67 0.67
C CYS A 310 -32.04 4.63 0.11
N PHE A 311 -31.40 3.80 0.93
CA PHE A 311 -30.49 2.76 0.44
C PHE A 311 -31.19 1.83 -0.56
N SER A 312 -32.40 1.41 -0.26
CA SER A 312 -33.21 0.56 -1.15
C SER A 312 -33.74 1.32 -2.36
N GLU A 313 -34.22 2.56 -2.17
CA GLU A 313 -34.81 3.39 -3.23
C GLU A 313 -33.75 3.78 -4.30
N TYR A 314 -32.48 3.94 -3.91
CA TYR A 314 -31.38 4.30 -4.81
C TYR A 314 -30.46 3.11 -5.16
N ALA A 315 -30.90 1.88 -4.94
CA ALA A 315 -30.19 0.65 -5.30
C ALA A 315 -28.74 0.56 -4.74
N MET A 316 -28.54 0.97 -3.49
CA MET A 316 -27.21 1.00 -2.86
C MET A 316 -26.75 -0.36 -2.32
N LEU A 317 -27.25 -1.47 -2.81
CA LEU A 317 -26.91 -2.84 -2.38
C LEU A 317 -27.01 -3.02 -0.85
N PRO A 318 -28.19 -2.81 -0.23
CA PRO A 318 -28.34 -2.99 1.21
C PRO A 318 -28.32 -4.46 1.58
N ASP A 319 -27.99 -4.72 2.86
CA ASP A 319 -28.19 -6.03 3.48
C ASP A 319 -29.68 -6.35 3.65
N ARG A 320 -30.02 -7.57 4.04
CA ARG A 320 -31.41 -8.00 4.23
C ARG A 320 -32.20 -7.16 5.24
N SER A 321 -31.52 -6.55 6.20
CA SER A 321 -32.17 -5.67 7.18
C SER A 321 -32.41 -4.25 6.66
N GLY A 322 -31.80 -3.87 5.54
CA GLY A 322 -31.81 -2.51 5.01
C GLY A 322 -30.95 -1.53 5.82
N ARG A 323 -30.29 -1.98 6.89
CA ARG A 323 -29.50 -1.14 7.80
C ARG A 323 -28.11 -0.80 7.27
N TYR A 324 -27.49 -1.74 6.59
CA TYR A 324 -26.14 -1.61 6.04
C TYR A 324 -26.18 -1.56 4.52
N ALA A 325 -25.31 -0.77 3.91
CA ALA A 325 -25.16 -0.71 2.46
C ALA A 325 -23.69 -0.69 2.09
N ALA A 326 -23.36 -1.12 0.87
CA ALA A 326 -21.99 -1.16 0.39
C ALA A 326 -21.81 -0.32 -0.89
N LEU A 327 -20.69 0.42 -0.94
CA LEU A 327 -20.12 0.94 -2.16
C LEU A 327 -18.85 0.17 -2.49
N TYR A 328 -18.60 -0.01 -3.80
CA TYR A 328 -17.39 -0.65 -4.25
C TYR A 328 -16.87 -0.04 -5.55
N ARG A 329 -15.55 -0.12 -5.72
CA ARG A 329 -14.88 0.12 -6.99
C ARG A 329 -14.40 -1.24 -7.51
N PRO A 330 -14.81 -1.68 -8.72
CA PRO A 330 -14.58 -3.06 -9.17
C PRO A 330 -13.12 -3.38 -9.51
N ILE A 331 -12.33 -2.36 -9.84
CA ILE A 331 -10.92 -2.48 -10.22
C ILE A 331 -10.10 -1.33 -9.62
N HIS A 332 -8.78 -1.49 -9.62
CA HIS A 332 -7.82 -0.42 -9.36
C HIS A 332 -6.76 -0.42 -10.49
N MET A 333 -6.14 0.75 -10.71
CA MET A 333 -5.15 0.92 -11.77
C MET A 333 -3.86 1.53 -11.19
N ILE A 334 -3.20 0.73 -10.36
CA ILE A 334 -1.96 1.15 -9.70
C ILE A 334 -0.93 1.65 -10.73
N GLY A 335 -0.21 2.70 -10.37
CA GLY A 335 0.75 3.36 -11.25
C GLY A 335 0.09 4.25 -12.31
N LEU A 336 -0.89 3.74 -13.05
CA LEU A 336 -1.57 4.52 -14.11
C LEU A 336 -2.29 5.76 -13.58
N GLU A 337 -2.84 5.70 -12.37
CA GLU A 337 -3.55 6.82 -11.71
C GLU A 337 -2.64 7.64 -10.78
N LEU A 338 -1.36 7.29 -10.64
CA LEU A 338 -0.46 7.87 -9.63
C LEU A 338 -0.25 9.38 -9.77
N GLY A 339 -0.40 9.93 -10.97
CA GLY A 339 -0.38 11.37 -11.22
C GLY A 339 -1.37 12.17 -10.37
N ILE A 340 -2.48 11.55 -9.92
CA ILE A 340 -3.45 12.16 -9.01
C ILE A 340 -2.80 12.46 -7.65
N SER A 341 -2.00 11.51 -7.12
CA SER A 341 -1.25 11.74 -5.89
C SER A 341 -0.26 12.89 -6.03
N VAL A 342 0.51 12.88 -7.09
CA VAL A 342 1.50 13.93 -7.37
C VAL A 342 0.84 15.30 -7.45
N ALA A 343 -0.22 15.43 -8.25
CA ALA A 343 -0.95 16.68 -8.44
C ALA A 343 -1.59 17.17 -7.12
N SER A 344 -2.21 16.29 -6.35
CA SER A 344 -2.83 16.67 -5.08
C SER A 344 -1.78 17.11 -4.04
N ALA A 345 -0.60 16.46 -3.97
CA ALA A 345 0.48 16.88 -3.09
C ALA A 345 0.97 18.29 -3.42
N ALA A 346 1.31 18.53 -4.69
CA ALA A 346 1.90 19.80 -5.12
C ALA A 346 0.89 20.96 -5.14
N LEU A 347 -0.35 20.71 -5.59
CA LEU A 347 -1.32 21.77 -5.88
C LEU A 347 -2.29 22.04 -4.73
N ARG A 348 -2.59 21.05 -3.89
CA ARG A 348 -3.54 21.17 -2.79
C ARG A 348 -2.91 20.98 -1.42
N LYS A 349 -1.71 20.41 -1.37
CA LYS A 349 -1.05 19.98 -0.12
C LYS A 349 -1.92 19.01 0.70
N GLU A 350 -2.70 18.19 0.01
CA GLU A 350 -3.62 17.21 0.58
C GLU A 350 -3.11 15.78 0.33
N PRO A 351 -3.14 14.88 1.33
CA PRO A 351 -2.82 13.47 1.12
C PRO A 351 -3.96 12.72 0.41
N THR A 352 -3.62 11.70 -0.37
CA THR A 352 -4.56 10.65 -0.86
C THR A 352 -4.55 9.45 0.09
N GLY A 353 -4.70 9.69 1.38
CA GLY A 353 -4.44 8.76 2.47
C GLY A 353 -3.04 8.98 3.06
N ALA A 354 -2.96 9.17 4.37
CA ALA A 354 -1.71 9.27 5.12
C ALA A 354 -1.94 8.74 6.54
N PRO A 355 -0.96 8.05 7.13
CA PRO A 355 -1.08 7.57 8.50
C PRO A 355 -1.37 8.71 9.49
N THR A 356 -2.40 8.52 10.32
CA THR A 356 -2.81 9.42 11.41
C THR A 356 -2.46 8.86 12.78
N GLY A 357 -2.13 7.56 12.84
CA GLY A 357 -1.77 6.85 14.07
C GLY A 357 -1.26 5.45 13.78
N PHE A 358 -0.81 4.75 14.80
CA PHE A 358 -0.40 3.35 14.72
C PHE A 358 -1.50 2.47 15.30
N ARG A 359 -2.34 1.89 14.44
CA ARG A 359 -3.53 1.09 14.76
C ARG A 359 -3.35 -0.39 14.44
N SER A 360 -2.55 -0.67 13.43
CA SER A 360 -2.31 -1.99 12.87
C SER A 360 -0.84 -2.18 12.59
N ASP A 361 -0.39 -3.41 12.67
CA ASP A 361 0.95 -3.87 12.32
C ASP A 361 0.86 -5.13 11.46
N VAL A 362 1.99 -5.51 10.85
CA VAL A 362 2.14 -6.75 10.09
C VAL A 362 3.24 -7.60 10.74
N ALA A 363 2.84 -8.61 11.49
CA ALA A 363 3.77 -9.50 12.18
C ALA A 363 4.28 -10.59 11.24
N ALA A 364 5.59 -10.80 11.22
CA ALA A 364 6.18 -11.95 10.55
C ALA A 364 5.68 -13.24 11.22
N THR A 365 5.05 -14.13 10.44
CA THR A 365 4.45 -15.37 10.92
C THR A 365 5.04 -16.55 10.17
N ALA A 366 5.48 -17.58 10.87
CA ALA A 366 6.16 -18.73 10.28
C ALA A 366 5.23 -19.54 9.38
N LYS A 367 5.66 -19.80 8.12
CA LYS A 367 4.91 -20.64 7.15
C LYS A 367 5.04 -22.13 7.43
N ARG A 368 6.08 -22.51 8.12
CA ARG A 368 6.49 -23.88 8.48
C ARG A 368 7.30 -23.85 9.76
N ASP A 369 7.66 -25.01 10.29
CA ASP A 369 8.67 -25.11 11.35
C ASP A 369 10.01 -24.58 10.84
N LEU A 370 10.58 -23.64 11.57
CA LEU A 370 11.87 -23.00 11.30
C LEU A 370 12.88 -23.39 12.38
N LYS A 371 14.15 -23.54 12.00
CA LYS A 371 15.21 -23.93 12.92
C LYS A 371 16.05 -22.74 13.39
N ALA A 372 16.58 -22.84 14.59
CA ALA A 372 17.60 -21.92 15.09
C ALA A 372 18.74 -21.80 14.06
N ARG A 373 19.24 -20.58 13.86
CA ARG A 373 20.24 -20.19 12.87
C ARG A 373 19.76 -20.12 11.41
N GLU A 374 18.52 -20.48 11.12
CA GLU A 374 17.94 -20.25 9.79
C GLU A 374 17.85 -18.74 9.51
N ILE A 375 18.14 -18.34 8.28
CA ILE A 375 18.05 -16.94 7.83
C ILE A 375 16.67 -16.74 7.22
N LEU A 376 15.94 -15.75 7.73
CA LEU A 376 14.65 -15.37 7.17
C LEU A 376 14.82 -14.69 5.83
N ASP A 377 13.90 -14.95 4.94
CA ASP A 377 13.91 -14.46 3.57
C ASP A 377 12.85 -13.40 3.27
N GLY A 378 12.09 -12.97 4.29
CA GLY A 378 11.16 -11.84 4.22
C GLY A 378 9.89 -12.11 3.42
N GLU A 379 9.31 -11.04 2.92
CA GLU A 379 8.04 -11.02 2.21
C GLU A 379 8.00 -11.97 1.00
N GLY A 380 6.92 -12.74 0.91
CA GLY A 380 6.67 -13.66 -0.20
C GLY A 380 7.65 -14.84 -0.31
N GLY A 381 8.55 -15.02 0.66
CA GLY A 381 9.56 -16.07 0.68
C GLY A 381 9.05 -17.42 1.20
N PHE A 382 10.01 -18.24 1.63
CA PHE A 382 9.78 -19.62 2.12
C PHE A 382 9.56 -19.70 3.63
N CYS A 383 10.04 -18.69 4.38
CA CYS A 383 10.08 -18.74 5.83
C CYS A 383 8.85 -18.16 6.50
N VAL A 384 8.44 -16.97 6.08
CA VAL A 384 7.42 -16.18 6.77
C VAL A 384 6.40 -15.57 5.81
N TRP A 385 5.22 -15.26 6.35
CA TRP A 385 4.21 -14.42 5.72
C TRP A 385 3.77 -13.31 6.68
N GLY A 386 3.11 -12.28 6.15
CA GLY A 386 2.69 -11.12 6.93
C GLY A 386 1.28 -11.23 7.46
N LYS A 387 1.10 -11.46 8.76
CA LYS A 387 -0.20 -11.49 9.40
C LYS A 387 -0.53 -10.13 10.00
N GLN A 388 -1.65 -9.54 9.57
CA GLN A 388 -2.18 -8.32 10.18
C GLN A 388 -2.50 -8.55 11.66
N THR A 389 -2.17 -7.59 12.51
CA THR A 389 -2.40 -7.66 13.96
C THR A 389 -2.70 -6.26 14.53
N PRO A 390 -3.49 -6.13 15.61
CA PRO A 390 -3.62 -4.86 16.31
C PRO A 390 -2.25 -4.34 16.79
N ALA A 391 -1.99 -3.05 16.59
CA ALA A 391 -0.71 -2.45 16.96
C ALA A 391 -0.41 -2.59 18.46
N GLU A 392 -1.41 -2.46 19.32
CA GLU A 392 -1.29 -2.65 20.77
C GLU A 392 -0.82 -4.07 21.13
N VAL A 393 -1.31 -5.09 20.41
CA VAL A 393 -0.91 -6.49 20.59
C VAL A 393 0.52 -6.68 20.11
N SER A 394 0.86 -6.11 18.93
CA SER A 394 2.22 -6.16 18.39
C SER A 394 3.23 -5.54 19.34
N LEU A 395 2.93 -4.35 19.87
CA LEU A 395 3.78 -3.66 20.86
C LEU A 395 3.93 -4.46 22.16
N ALA A 396 2.81 -4.94 22.72
CA ALA A 396 2.83 -5.69 23.98
C ALA A 396 3.60 -7.00 23.89
N GLN A 397 3.53 -7.69 22.75
CA GLN A 397 4.19 -8.97 22.52
C GLN A 397 5.58 -8.85 21.88
N GLY A 398 5.96 -7.65 21.41
CA GLY A 398 7.23 -7.39 20.77
C GLY A 398 7.38 -8.11 19.43
N HIS A 399 6.32 -8.12 18.59
CA HIS A 399 6.36 -8.80 17.30
C HIS A 399 7.41 -8.20 16.36
N LEU A 400 8.04 -9.07 15.58
CA LEU A 400 8.94 -8.67 14.50
C LEU A 400 8.10 -8.20 13.30
N PRO A 401 8.25 -6.94 12.83
CA PRO A 401 7.57 -6.50 11.62
C PRO A 401 8.05 -7.28 10.41
N LEU A 402 7.13 -7.69 9.55
CA LEU A 402 7.47 -8.47 8.36
C LEU A 402 8.50 -7.78 7.47
N GLY A 403 8.37 -6.47 7.23
CA GLY A 403 9.30 -5.72 6.39
C GLY A 403 10.74 -5.68 6.91
N LEU A 404 10.98 -6.12 8.16
CA LEU A 404 12.32 -6.26 8.76
C LEU A 404 12.68 -7.72 9.04
N ALA A 405 11.94 -8.68 8.49
CA ALA A 405 12.17 -10.11 8.62
C ALA A 405 12.98 -10.69 7.44
N GLN A 406 13.83 -9.87 6.81
CA GLN A 406 14.69 -10.30 5.70
C GLN A 406 16.15 -10.26 6.11
N ASN A 407 16.90 -11.30 5.73
CA ASN A 407 18.35 -11.44 6.03
C ASN A 407 18.69 -11.40 7.54
N VAL A 408 17.71 -11.69 8.39
CA VAL A 408 17.90 -11.82 9.84
C VAL A 408 17.90 -13.27 10.25
N LYS A 409 18.74 -13.61 11.24
CA LYS A 409 18.99 -14.98 11.65
C LYS A 409 18.22 -15.33 12.91
N LEU A 410 17.57 -16.51 12.92
CA LEU A 410 16.84 -17.01 14.09
C LEU A 410 17.77 -17.43 15.23
N LYS A 411 17.40 -17.07 16.45
CA LYS A 411 18.08 -17.49 17.70
C LYS A 411 17.55 -18.80 18.27
N ARG A 412 16.30 -19.16 17.93
CA ARG A 412 15.60 -20.36 18.42
C ARG A 412 14.80 -21.04 17.33
N ASP A 413 14.34 -22.25 17.60
CA ASP A 413 13.32 -22.92 16.77
C ASP A 413 11.98 -22.16 16.90
N VAL A 414 11.26 -22.03 15.77
CA VAL A 414 9.94 -21.40 15.69
C VAL A 414 8.98 -22.37 15.01
N ARG A 415 7.79 -22.57 15.58
CA ARG A 415 6.78 -23.47 15.01
C ARG A 415 5.96 -22.79 13.91
N GLU A 416 5.42 -23.59 13.00
CA GLU A 416 4.47 -23.13 12.01
C GLU A 416 3.31 -22.36 12.67
N GLY A 417 2.93 -21.21 12.07
CA GLY A 417 1.87 -20.33 12.54
C GLY A 417 2.26 -19.41 13.71
N GLU A 418 3.44 -19.57 14.31
CA GLU A 418 3.93 -18.71 15.38
C GLU A 418 4.33 -17.35 14.83
N ARG A 419 3.88 -16.27 15.50
CA ARG A 419 4.31 -14.89 15.22
C ARG A 419 5.70 -14.68 15.83
N LEU A 420 6.66 -14.27 15.00
CA LEU A 420 8.03 -14.00 15.44
C LEU A 420 8.09 -12.72 16.25
N LYS A 421 9.07 -12.65 17.15
CA LYS A 421 9.35 -11.50 18.00
C LYS A 421 10.74 -10.95 17.72
N TRP A 422 11.00 -9.71 18.09
CA TRP A 422 12.33 -9.13 18.07
C TRP A 422 13.36 -9.96 18.84
N SER A 423 12.96 -10.61 19.93
CA SER A 423 13.81 -11.50 20.72
C SER A 423 14.24 -12.76 19.99
N ASP A 424 13.52 -13.16 18.96
CA ASP A 424 13.73 -14.42 18.24
C ASP A 424 14.81 -14.32 17.16
N VAL A 425 15.24 -13.09 16.80
CA VAL A 425 16.17 -12.84 15.71
C VAL A 425 17.42 -12.06 16.14
N GLU A 426 18.51 -12.27 15.39
CA GLU A 426 19.69 -11.42 15.42
C GLU A 426 19.48 -10.29 14.41
N TYR A 427 19.53 -9.03 14.84
CA TYR A 427 19.40 -7.85 13.98
C TYR A 427 20.45 -6.78 14.38
N ASP A 428 20.79 -5.90 13.45
CA ASP A 428 21.64 -4.75 13.73
C ASP A 428 20.80 -3.59 14.32
N PRO A 429 21.01 -3.21 15.59
CA PRO A 429 20.28 -2.11 16.20
C PRO A 429 20.65 -0.74 15.61
N ASN A 430 21.75 -0.63 14.85
CA ASN A 430 22.20 0.60 14.20
C ASN A 430 21.63 0.75 12.78
N ASP A 431 21.02 -0.29 12.22
CA ASP A 431 20.33 -0.20 10.96
C ASP A 431 19.27 0.90 11.00
N THR A 432 19.21 1.73 9.95
CA THR A 432 18.33 2.92 9.93
C THR A 432 16.84 2.53 10.00
N ALA A 433 16.42 1.49 9.28
CA ALA A 433 15.02 1.09 9.29
C ALA A 433 14.62 0.50 10.66
N VAL A 434 15.52 -0.28 11.27
CA VAL A 434 15.36 -0.79 12.64
C VAL A 434 15.23 0.36 13.64
N ARG A 435 16.14 1.34 13.59
CA ARG A 435 16.11 2.52 14.48
C ARG A 435 14.80 3.30 14.34
N VAL A 436 14.38 3.58 13.11
CA VAL A 436 13.15 4.33 12.81
C VAL A 436 11.93 3.54 13.29
N ARG A 437 11.91 2.24 13.08
CA ARG A 437 10.83 1.38 13.60
C ARG A 437 10.78 1.39 15.12
N ARG A 438 11.92 1.26 15.80
CA ARG A 438 11.96 1.32 17.27
C ARG A 438 11.58 2.70 17.82
N GLU A 439 11.96 3.78 17.12
CA GLU A 439 11.49 5.15 17.42
C GLU A 439 9.95 5.23 17.31
N MET A 440 9.37 4.65 16.26
CA MET A 440 7.93 4.59 16.08
C MET A 440 7.26 3.82 17.22
N GLU A 441 7.72 2.63 17.54
CA GLU A 441 7.19 1.82 18.63
C GLU A 441 7.20 2.60 19.97
N ALA A 442 8.32 3.23 20.29
CA ALA A 442 8.43 4.04 21.50
C ALA A 442 7.49 5.27 21.50
N ALA A 443 7.30 5.87 20.32
CA ALA A 443 6.48 7.05 20.16
C ALA A 443 4.97 6.78 20.28
N PHE A 444 4.55 5.56 19.94
CA PHE A 444 3.14 5.14 19.97
C PHE A 444 2.82 4.15 21.11
N ALA A 445 3.82 3.66 21.85
CA ALA A 445 3.62 2.83 23.05
C ALA A 445 3.08 3.62 24.24
N ARG A 446 3.16 4.96 24.24
CA ARG A 446 2.62 5.82 25.29
C ARG A 446 1.17 6.15 24.96
N PRO A 447 0.23 5.98 25.91
CA PRO A 447 -1.11 6.52 25.73
C PRO A 447 -0.96 8.03 25.47
N ASN A 448 -1.65 8.52 24.43
CA ASN A 448 -1.78 9.96 24.22
C ASN A 448 -2.38 10.55 25.51
N VAL A 449 -1.59 11.35 26.22
CA VAL A 449 -2.05 12.15 27.36
C VAL A 449 -2.87 13.30 26.81
#